data_3b5d7de5d87eb127872690730e739230
#
_entry.id   3b5d7de5d87eb127872690730e739230
#
_cell.length_a   1.000
_cell.length_b   1.000
_cell.length_c   1.000
_cell.angle_alpha   90.00
_cell.angle_beta   90.00
_cell.angle_gamma   90.00
#
_symmetry.space_group_name_H-M   'P 1'
#
loop_
_entity.id
_entity.type
_entity.pdbx_description
1 polymer ?
#
loop_
_entity_poly.entity_id
_entity_poly.type
_entity_poly.pdbx_seq_one_letter_code
_entity_poly.pdbx_strand_id
1 'polypeptide(L)'
;MIHRYLLFVLLLSNLSVFAQTELLYTNFQTGIPSNYTLLNLDNQAPAVGFEQFASGWITSTDPENAQDTVAAVSSYFLNADTANRWLITPALSLGSFGNYLSWEAKSHDPSYPDDYLVLLSTTTNNPAAFTDTIGNVNEENFDWTFRSVNLSAQGYNDSTVYIAFVLRGIDNYILYLDDIKVVKDDPVSVQTLEQIDFQVYPNPTSQFMTVKSQEAIDLIKILDVSGKIVLQTTLQELDLQSLISGSYILEVISNGKVSRKKIQKI
;
A
#
# COMPACT_ATOMS: atom_id res chain seq x y z
N MET A 1 -32.30 36.19 -29.56
CA MET A 1 -32.08 35.16 -28.55
C MET A 1 -30.75 34.48 -28.85
N ILE A 2 -29.69 34.78 -28.08
CA ILE A 2 -28.35 34.29 -28.31
C ILE A 2 -28.18 33.09 -27.37
N HIS A 3 -28.10 31.87 -27.93
CA HIS A 3 -27.83 30.65 -27.17
C HIS A 3 -26.33 30.58 -26.88
N ARG A 4 -25.95 30.74 -25.62
CA ARG A 4 -24.61 30.49 -25.11
C ARG A 4 -24.46 29.00 -24.89
N TYR A 5 -23.68 28.32 -25.71
CA TYR A 5 -23.22 26.95 -25.44
C TYR A 5 -22.09 27.01 -24.42
N LEU A 6 -22.37 26.44 -23.24
CA LEU A 6 -21.37 26.23 -22.20
C LEU A 6 -20.52 25.01 -22.58
N LEU A 7 -19.27 25.26 -22.99
CA LEU A 7 -18.32 24.20 -23.28
C LEU A 7 -17.83 23.62 -21.95
N PHE A 8 -18.29 22.41 -21.58
CA PHE A 8 -17.80 21.70 -20.40
C PHE A 8 -16.50 21.00 -20.81
N VAL A 9 -15.37 21.62 -20.48
CA VAL A 9 -14.05 20.97 -20.60
C VAL A 9 -13.89 20.02 -19.42
N LEU A 10 -14.10 18.71 -19.65
CA LEU A 10 -13.81 17.67 -18.65
C LEU A 10 -12.28 17.54 -18.55
N LEU A 11 -11.68 18.16 -17.54
CA LEU A 11 -10.28 17.90 -17.17
C LEU A 11 -10.23 16.47 -16.60
N LEU A 12 -9.81 15.51 -17.41
CA LEU A 12 -9.38 14.18 -16.94
C LEU A 12 -8.04 14.36 -16.23
N SER A 13 -8.09 14.61 -14.92
CA SER A 13 -6.92 14.44 -14.06
C SER A 13 -6.56 12.95 -14.07
N ASN A 14 -5.33 12.62 -14.45
CA ASN A 14 -4.78 11.28 -14.27
C ASN A 14 -4.68 11.02 -12.75
N LEU A 15 -5.70 10.42 -12.17
CA LEU A 15 -5.66 9.87 -10.83
C LEU A 15 -4.81 8.59 -10.93
N SER A 16 -3.57 8.66 -10.48
CA SER A 16 -2.77 7.47 -10.22
C SER A 16 -3.45 6.71 -9.10
N VAL A 17 -4.09 5.59 -9.41
CA VAL A 17 -4.60 4.65 -8.41
C VAL A 17 -3.41 3.79 -7.99
N PHE A 18 -2.92 3.96 -6.76
CA PHE A 18 -1.95 3.06 -6.17
C PHE A 18 -2.72 1.89 -5.54
N ALA A 19 -2.27 0.67 -5.79
CA ALA A 19 -2.74 -0.50 -5.07
C ALA A 19 -1.88 -0.62 -3.81
N GLN A 20 -2.49 -0.53 -2.64
CA GLN A 20 -1.80 -0.75 -1.38
C GLN A 20 -1.67 -2.26 -1.15
N THR A 21 -0.44 -2.72 -0.93
CA THR A 21 -0.14 -4.12 -0.59
C THR A 21 0.13 -4.23 0.90
N GLU A 22 -0.56 -5.15 1.56
CA GLU A 22 -0.36 -5.49 2.95
C GLU A 22 0.85 -6.42 3.10
N LEU A 23 1.83 -6.01 3.89
CA LEU A 23 3.03 -6.78 4.21
C LEU A 23 2.86 -7.57 5.52
N LEU A 24 2.12 -7.00 6.45
CA LEU A 24 1.78 -7.58 7.74
C LEU A 24 0.42 -7.06 8.20
N TYR A 25 -0.40 -7.95 8.71
CA TYR A 25 -1.54 -7.61 9.54
C TYR A 25 -1.68 -8.62 10.66
N THR A 26 -1.72 -8.15 11.89
CA THR A 26 -1.86 -8.97 13.08
C THR A 26 -2.86 -8.33 14.03
N ASN A 27 -4.01 -8.98 14.16
CA ASN A 27 -5.09 -8.60 15.09
C ASN A 27 -5.16 -9.53 16.30
N PHE A 28 -4.18 -10.34 16.54
CA PHE A 28 -4.01 -11.26 17.66
C PHE A 28 -5.18 -12.22 17.97
N GLN A 29 -6.19 -12.34 17.12
CA GLN A 29 -7.37 -13.20 17.35
C GLN A 29 -7.02 -14.68 17.54
N THR A 30 -5.92 -15.13 16.97
CA THR A 30 -5.39 -16.49 17.14
C THR A 30 -4.17 -16.55 18.07
N GLY A 31 -3.93 -15.48 18.82
CA GLY A 31 -2.76 -15.29 19.66
C GLY A 31 -1.61 -14.58 18.96
N ILE A 32 -0.51 -14.35 19.68
CA ILE A 32 0.72 -13.80 19.09
C ILE A 32 1.30 -14.83 18.12
N PRO A 33 1.45 -14.51 16.80
CA PRO A 33 1.95 -15.48 15.83
C PRO A 33 3.36 -15.97 16.16
N SER A 34 3.63 -17.25 15.91
CA SER A 34 4.91 -17.89 16.25
C SER A 34 6.12 -17.36 15.48
N ASN A 35 5.91 -16.58 14.40
CA ASN A 35 6.97 -15.90 13.65
C ASN A 35 7.39 -14.56 14.26
N TYR A 36 6.71 -14.08 15.30
CA TYR A 36 7.19 -12.99 16.13
C TYR A 36 8.27 -13.48 17.09
N THR A 37 9.17 -12.57 17.46
CA THR A 37 10.19 -12.83 18.49
C THR A 37 9.81 -12.08 19.75
N LEU A 38 9.63 -12.82 20.85
CA LEU A 38 9.33 -12.28 22.16
C LEU A 38 10.54 -12.40 23.07
N LEU A 39 10.96 -11.28 23.70
CA LEU A 39 12.08 -11.28 24.62
C LEU A 39 11.72 -10.57 25.91
N ASN A 40 12.10 -11.16 27.03
CA ASN A 40 12.13 -10.53 28.34
C ASN A 40 13.59 -10.33 28.73
N LEU A 41 14.05 -9.08 28.73
CA LEU A 41 15.45 -8.72 28.99
C LEU A 41 15.63 -7.98 30.33
N ASP A 42 14.54 -7.70 31.07
CA ASP A 42 14.61 -7.11 32.40
C ASP A 42 14.86 -8.16 33.50
N ASN A 43 14.44 -9.40 33.27
CA ASN A 43 14.48 -10.50 34.24
C ASN A 43 13.77 -10.17 35.57
N GLN A 44 12.83 -9.21 35.53
CA GLN A 44 12.06 -8.82 36.72
C GLN A 44 10.91 -9.79 37.01
N ALA A 45 10.71 -10.11 38.28
CA ALA A 45 9.55 -10.90 38.68
C ALA A 45 8.30 -10.01 38.67
N PRO A 46 7.19 -10.46 38.04
CA PRO A 46 5.92 -9.74 38.11
C PRO A 46 5.43 -9.58 39.54
N ALA A 47 4.65 -8.53 39.81
CA ALA A 47 3.93 -8.35 41.07
C ALA A 47 2.93 -9.50 41.30
N VAL A 48 2.54 -9.67 42.54
CA VAL A 48 1.54 -10.70 42.92
C VAL A 48 0.23 -10.46 42.17
N GLY A 49 -0.27 -11.51 41.51
CA GLY A 49 -1.44 -11.44 40.63
C GLY A 49 -1.14 -11.10 39.18
N PHE A 50 0.14 -10.91 38.81
CA PHE A 50 0.63 -10.63 37.45
C PHE A 50 1.56 -11.72 36.90
N GLU A 51 1.57 -12.88 37.51
CA GLU A 51 2.47 -14.00 37.19
C GLU A 51 2.39 -14.43 35.72
N GLN A 52 1.26 -14.20 35.03
CA GLN A 52 1.08 -14.47 33.62
C GLN A 52 2.05 -13.67 32.74
N PHE A 53 2.53 -12.50 33.18
CA PHE A 53 3.48 -11.65 32.46
C PHE A 53 4.96 -12.02 32.72
N ALA A 54 5.25 -13.14 33.36
CA ALA A 54 6.63 -13.54 33.66
C ALA A 54 7.50 -13.71 32.40
N SER A 55 6.91 -14.09 31.26
CA SER A 55 7.61 -14.20 29.98
C SER A 55 7.67 -12.88 29.17
N GLY A 56 7.03 -11.82 29.65
CA GLY A 56 6.89 -10.54 28.95
C GLY A 56 5.56 -10.44 28.20
N TRP A 57 5.59 -10.29 26.88
CA TRP A 57 4.37 -10.20 26.06
C TRP A 57 3.60 -11.51 26.02
N ILE A 58 2.30 -11.41 26.20
CA ILE A 58 1.35 -12.53 26.15
C ILE A 58 0.14 -12.18 25.30
N THR A 59 -0.60 -13.21 24.91
CA THR A 59 -1.97 -13.03 24.38
C THR A 59 -2.93 -12.84 25.56
N SER A 60 -3.80 -11.85 25.46
CA SER A 60 -4.81 -11.53 26.46
C SER A 60 -6.15 -11.22 25.79
N THR A 61 -7.24 -11.32 26.53
CA THR A 61 -8.53 -10.80 26.10
C THR A 61 -8.52 -9.27 26.21
N ASP A 62 -9.14 -8.58 25.24
CA ASP A 62 -9.38 -7.14 25.33
C ASP A 62 -10.24 -6.82 26.56
N PRO A 63 -9.80 -5.88 27.43
CA PRO A 63 -10.54 -5.53 28.62
C PRO A 63 -11.93 -4.91 28.35
N GLU A 64 -12.18 -4.40 27.13
CA GLU A 64 -13.45 -3.79 26.72
C GLU A 64 -14.31 -4.72 25.86
N ASN A 65 -13.72 -5.77 25.27
CA ASN A 65 -14.41 -6.71 24.42
C ASN A 65 -13.97 -8.15 24.68
N ALA A 66 -14.74 -8.88 25.45
CA ALA A 66 -14.43 -10.26 25.81
C ALA A 66 -14.38 -11.25 24.63
N GLN A 67 -14.75 -10.82 23.41
CA GLN A 67 -14.70 -11.62 22.18
C GLN A 67 -13.46 -11.28 21.34
N ASP A 68 -12.68 -10.33 21.78
CA ASP A 68 -11.47 -9.86 21.11
C ASP A 68 -10.22 -10.27 21.89
N THR A 69 -9.13 -10.44 21.16
CA THR A 69 -7.86 -10.93 21.71
C THR A 69 -6.72 -10.05 21.23
N VAL A 70 -5.91 -9.57 22.17
CA VAL A 70 -4.88 -8.56 21.98
C VAL A 70 -3.53 -9.05 22.50
N ALA A 71 -2.42 -8.40 22.11
CA ALA A 71 -1.15 -8.56 22.78
C ALA A 71 -1.11 -7.68 24.05
N ALA A 72 -0.63 -8.23 25.16
CA ALA A 72 -0.54 -7.53 26.42
C ALA A 72 0.83 -7.72 27.10
N VAL A 73 1.27 -6.72 27.83
CA VAL A 73 2.52 -6.75 28.60
C VAL A 73 2.39 -5.84 29.82
N SER A 74 3.17 -6.11 30.89
CA SER A 74 3.14 -5.31 32.11
C SER A 74 4.55 -4.97 32.59
N SER A 75 4.71 -3.79 33.20
CA SER A 75 5.90 -3.38 33.97
C SER A 75 5.66 -3.32 35.46
N TYR A 76 4.51 -3.87 35.92
CA TYR A 76 4.21 -3.97 37.33
C TYR A 76 4.95 -5.15 37.97
N PHE A 77 6.08 -4.83 38.62
CA PHE A 77 7.00 -5.80 39.20
C PHE A 77 6.94 -5.84 40.71
N LEU A 78 7.47 -6.92 41.33
CA LEU A 78 7.62 -7.01 42.78
C LEU A 78 8.48 -5.89 43.36
N ASN A 79 9.51 -5.46 42.58
CA ASN A 79 10.34 -4.32 42.89
C ASN A 79 10.32 -3.42 41.64
N ALA A 80 9.95 -2.16 41.84
CA ALA A 80 9.89 -1.21 40.72
C ALA A 80 11.23 -1.09 39.99
N ASP A 81 11.23 -1.33 38.68
CA ASP A 81 12.38 -1.24 37.82
C ASP A 81 11.92 -0.99 36.39
N THR A 82 12.83 -0.53 35.52
CA THR A 82 12.53 -0.28 34.12
C THR A 82 12.29 -1.58 33.36
N ALA A 83 11.12 -1.70 32.74
CA ALA A 83 10.83 -2.82 31.85
C ALA A 83 11.72 -2.83 30.60
N ASN A 84 12.03 -4.02 30.11
CA ASN A 84 12.75 -4.23 28.86
C ASN A 84 12.19 -5.46 28.14
N ARG A 85 10.94 -5.34 27.63
CA ARG A 85 10.14 -6.44 27.09
C ARG A 85 9.78 -6.18 25.65
N TRP A 86 10.19 -7.07 24.77
CA TRP A 86 10.20 -6.88 23.32
C TRP A 86 9.18 -7.76 22.61
N LEU A 87 8.41 -7.16 21.71
CA LEU A 87 7.58 -7.82 20.69
C LEU A 87 8.13 -7.42 19.34
N ILE A 88 8.78 -8.35 18.64
CA ILE A 88 9.47 -8.08 17.37
C ILE A 88 8.75 -8.77 16.23
N THR A 89 8.41 -8.02 15.18
CA THR A 89 7.79 -8.55 13.96
C THR A 89 8.72 -9.49 13.23
N PRO A 90 8.22 -10.37 12.34
CA PRO A 90 9.06 -11.02 11.34
C PRO A 90 9.71 -9.99 10.40
N ALA A 91 10.64 -10.46 9.55
CA ALA A 91 11.24 -9.63 8.51
C ALA A 91 10.19 -9.15 7.51
N LEU A 92 10.20 -7.85 7.18
CA LEU A 92 9.26 -7.19 6.28
C LEU A 92 10.01 -6.55 5.12
N SER A 93 9.66 -6.88 3.88
CA SER A 93 10.28 -6.30 2.69
C SER A 93 9.50 -5.07 2.24
N LEU A 94 10.00 -3.90 2.57
CA LEU A 94 9.40 -2.62 2.21
C LEU A 94 9.50 -2.36 0.70
N GLY A 95 8.55 -1.59 0.17
CA GLY A 95 8.54 -1.15 -1.22
C GLY A 95 9.35 0.12 -1.44
N SER A 96 9.39 0.58 -2.69
CA SER A 96 10.11 1.80 -3.09
C SER A 96 9.48 3.09 -2.55
N PHE A 97 8.22 3.03 -2.11
CA PHE A 97 7.50 4.16 -1.50
C PHE A 97 6.20 3.69 -0.81
N GLY A 98 5.54 4.61 -0.09
CA GLY A 98 4.24 4.37 0.52
C GLY A 98 4.27 3.32 1.63
N ASN A 99 5.42 3.18 2.31
CA ASN A 99 5.57 2.25 3.43
C ASN A 99 5.05 2.90 4.71
N TYR A 100 4.02 2.31 5.30
CA TYR A 100 3.42 2.76 6.55
C TYR A 100 3.30 1.62 7.56
N LEU A 101 3.64 1.93 8.80
CA LEU A 101 3.29 1.14 9.97
C LEU A 101 2.09 1.79 10.65
N SER A 102 1.13 1.01 11.09
CA SER A 102 0.07 1.44 12.00
C SER A 102 -0.22 0.37 13.05
N TRP A 103 -0.76 0.79 14.18
CA TRP A 103 -1.21 -0.09 15.27
C TRP A 103 -2.22 0.63 16.13
N GLU A 104 -2.96 -0.13 16.95
CA GLU A 104 -3.74 0.38 18.04
C GLU A 104 -3.08 0.05 19.37
N ALA A 105 -3.15 0.97 20.33
CA ALA A 105 -2.57 0.80 21.64
C ALA A 105 -3.46 1.44 22.72
N LYS A 106 -3.41 0.89 23.93
CA LYS A 106 -4.00 1.50 25.12
C LYS A 106 -3.28 1.08 26.38
N SER A 107 -3.25 1.95 27.41
CA SER A 107 -2.94 1.58 28.79
C SER A 107 -4.21 1.13 29.50
N HIS A 108 -4.06 0.20 30.45
CA HIS A 108 -5.19 -0.30 31.21
C HIS A 108 -5.74 0.71 32.22
N ASP A 109 -4.86 1.46 32.85
CA ASP A 109 -5.20 2.38 33.95
C ASP A 109 -4.68 3.80 33.66
N PRO A 110 -5.55 4.80 33.65
CA PRO A 110 -5.15 6.20 33.36
C PRO A 110 -4.24 6.78 34.46
N SER A 111 -4.17 6.17 35.65
CA SER A 111 -3.28 6.61 36.72
C SER A 111 -1.87 6.03 36.63
N TYR A 112 -1.70 4.99 35.80
CA TYR A 112 -0.45 4.27 35.58
C TYR A 112 -0.25 4.00 34.11
N PRO A 113 -0.17 5.07 33.29
CA PRO A 113 -0.04 4.94 31.84
C PRO A 113 1.31 4.34 31.47
N ASP A 114 1.34 3.55 30.40
CA ASP A 114 2.51 2.81 29.96
C ASP A 114 3.37 3.61 28.99
N ASP A 115 4.71 3.41 29.09
CA ASP A 115 5.72 3.98 28.20
C ASP A 115 6.32 2.88 27.31
N TYR A 116 6.41 3.13 26.02
CA TYR A 116 7.05 2.20 25.12
C TYR A 116 7.72 2.88 23.93
N LEU A 117 8.69 2.18 23.35
CA LEU A 117 9.38 2.56 22.13
C LEU A 117 8.91 1.69 20.95
N VAL A 118 8.89 2.28 19.77
CA VAL A 118 8.84 1.54 18.51
C VAL A 118 10.18 1.70 17.83
N LEU A 119 10.91 0.59 17.72
CA LEU A 119 12.26 0.56 17.20
C LEU A 119 12.29 -0.15 15.84
N LEU A 120 13.30 0.17 15.01
CA LEU A 120 13.50 -0.45 13.71
C LEU A 120 14.93 -0.92 13.55
N SER A 121 15.09 -2.11 12.97
CA SER A 121 16.36 -2.67 12.51
C SER A 121 16.28 -3.00 11.03
N THR A 122 17.31 -2.64 10.26
CA THR A 122 17.46 -2.99 8.84
C THR A 122 18.36 -4.22 8.61
N THR A 123 18.77 -4.91 9.66
CA THR A 123 19.74 -6.01 9.57
C THR A 123 19.22 -7.32 10.17
N THR A 124 18.95 -7.36 11.47
CA THR A 124 18.51 -8.56 12.18
C THR A 124 17.46 -8.24 13.25
N ASN A 125 16.82 -9.29 13.78
CA ASN A 125 15.93 -9.19 14.94
C ASN A 125 16.65 -9.24 16.31
N ASN A 126 17.97 -9.12 16.34
CA ASN A 126 18.72 -9.04 17.60
C ASN A 126 18.51 -7.64 18.22
N PRO A 127 18.21 -7.51 19.52
CA PRO A 127 18.02 -6.22 20.19
C PRO A 127 19.13 -5.18 19.93
N ALA A 128 20.38 -5.60 19.85
CA ALA A 128 21.51 -4.71 19.59
C ALA A 128 21.49 -4.09 18.17
N ALA A 129 20.71 -4.64 17.25
CA ALA A 129 20.58 -4.13 15.88
C ALA A 129 19.48 -3.06 15.71
N PHE A 130 18.65 -2.86 16.73
CA PHE A 130 17.59 -1.84 16.72
C PHE A 130 18.16 -0.49 17.16
N THR A 131 18.77 0.22 16.21
CA THR A 131 19.43 1.50 16.46
C THR A 131 18.52 2.70 16.24
N ASP A 132 17.42 2.49 15.51
CA ASP A 132 16.55 3.57 15.09
C ASP A 132 15.24 3.56 15.89
N THR A 133 14.93 4.67 16.53
CA THR A 133 13.64 4.90 17.21
C THR A 133 12.69 5.57 16.23
N ILE A 134 11.66 4.84 15.78
CA ILE A 134 10.65 5.34 14.86
C ILE A 134 9.37 5.80 15.58
N GLY A 135 9.23 5.49 16.84
CA GLY A 135 8.16 5.95 17.72
C GLY A 135 8.61 5.94 19.19
N ASN A 136 8.24 6.98 19.92
CA ASN A 136 8.44 7.07 21.36
C ASN A 136 7.11 7.55 21.97
N VAL A 137 6.46 6.66 22.70
CA VAL A 137 5.18 6.92 23.33
C VAL A 137 5.40 6.97 24.84
N ASN A 138 5.16 8.15 25.41
CA ASN A 138 5.15 8.36 26.83
C ASN A 138 3.70 8.53 27.27
N GLU A 139 3.31 7.86 28.35
CA GLU A 139 1.97 7.93 28.92
C GLU A 139 0.89 7.57 27.87
N GLU A 140 0.87 6.29 27.44
CA GLU A 140 -0.12 5.80 26.49
C GLU A 140 -1.55 6.05 27.01
N ASN A 141 -2.45 6.35 26.06
CA ASN A 141 -3.85 6.62 26.35
C ASN A 141 -4.54 5.43 27.01
N PHE A 142 -5.49 5.72 27.82
CA PHE A 142 -6.39 4.75 28.45
C PHE A 142 -7.47 4.24 27.47
N ASP A 143 -7.85 5.03 26.46
CA ASP A 143 -8.72 4.61 25.35
C ASP A 143 -7.88 4.07 24.19
N TRP A 144 -8.42 3.10 23.44
CA TRP A 144 -7.80 2.61 22.22
C TRP A 144 -7.41 3.76 21.28
N THR A 145 -6.14 3.87 20.96
CA THR A 145 -5.58 4.97 20.20
C THR A 145 -4.85 4.45 18.97
N PHE A 146 -5.33 4.87 17.79
CA PHE A 146 -4.67 4.59 16.52
C PHE A 146 -3.37 5.40 16.41
N ARG A 147 -2.30 4.72 16.07
CA ARG A 147 -0.97 5.30 15.85
C ARG A 147 -0.41 4.89 14.51
N SER A 148 0.38 5.75 13.89
CA SER A 148 1.01 5.44 12.61
C SER A 148 2.35 6.13 12.42
N VAL A 149 3.21 5.50 11.62
CA VAL A 149 4.52 6.01 11.21
C VAL A 149 4.67 5.86 9.71
N ASN A 150 5.02 6.94 9.03
CA ASN A 150 5.39 6.92 7.62
C ASN A 150 6.86 6.51 7.48
N LEU A 151 7.10 5.22 7.24
CA LEU A 151 8.45 4.65 7.12
C LEU A 151 9.19 5.22 5.88
N SER A 152 8.47 5.44 4.79
CA SER A 152 9.05 6.04 3.58
C SER A 152 9.56 7.47 3.81
N ALA A 153 8.83 8.29 4.59
CA ALA A 153 9.27 9.63 4.94
C ALA A 153 10.52 9.64 5.84
N GLN A 154 10.76 8.55 6.58
CA GLN A 154 11.97 8.36 7.38
C GLN A 154 13.12 7.71 6.60
N GLY A 155 12.93 7.43 5.30
CA GLY A 155 13.97 6.91 4.41
C GLY A 155 14.03 5.38 4.30
N TYR A 156 13.09 4.65 4.91
CA TYR A 156 13.05 3.19 4.83
C TYR A 156 12.28 2.74 3.59
N ASN A 157 12.96 2.72 2.45
CA ASN A 157 12.45 2.21 1.18
C ASN A 157 13.35 1.09 0.68
N ASP A 158 12.79 0.17 -0.12
CA ASP A 158 13.50 -0.95 -0.77
C ASP A 158 14.41 -1.75 0.19
N SER A 159 14.01 -1.85 1.45
CA SER A 159 14.80 -2.47 2.52
C SER A 159 14.00 -3.55 3.23
N THR A 160 14.72 -4.52 3.80
CA THR A 160 14.13 -5.49 4.73
C THR A 160 14.31 -4.96 6.14
N VAL A 161 13.21 -4.89 6.89
CA VAL A 161 13.20 -4.33 8.25
C VAL A 161 12.57 -5.29 9.24
N TYR A 162 12.95 -5.13 10.50
CA TYR A 162 12.26 -5.67 11.68
C TYR A 162 11.76 -4.51 12.50
N ILE A 163 10.57 -4.61 13.06
CA ILE A 163 9.97 -3.59 13.93
C ILE A 163 9.77 -4.18 15.32
N ALA A 164 10.15 -3.45 16.35
CA ALA A 164 10.02 -3.89 17.73
C ALA A 164 9.17 -2.90 18.54
N PHE A 165 8.19 -3.41 19.25
CA PHE A 165 7.49 -2.69 20.31
C PHE A 165 8.13 -3.08 21.64
N VAL A 166 8.68 -2.09 22.35
CA VAL A 166 9.51 -2.34 23.54
C VAL A 166 8.93 -1.58 24.73
N LEU A 167 8.34 -2.31 25.66
CA LEU A 167 7.88 -1.72 26.94
C LEU A 167 9.07 -1.20 27.73
N ARG A 168 8.98 0.06 28.19
CA ARG A 168 10.02 0.78 28.94
C ARG A 168 9.50 1.43 30.23
N GLY A 169 8.26 1.19 30.58
CA GLY A 169 7.64 1.75 31.79
C GLY A 169 8.29 1.28 33.09
N ILE A 170 8.04 2.02 34.16
CA ILE A 170 8.45 1.69 35.52
C ILE A 170 7.21 1.72 36.38
N ASP A 171 6.85 0.57 36.98
CA ASP A 171 5.71 0.47 37.87
C ASP A 171 4.35 0.89 37.26
N ASN A 172 4.26 0.73 35.91
CA ASN A 172 3.02 0.95 35.16
C ASN A 172 2.21 -0.35 35.16
N TYR A 173 0.96 -0.31 34.64
CA TYR A 173 0.05 -1.43 34.86
C TYR A 173 0.11 -2.45 33.71
N ILE A 174 -0.70 -2.28 32.66
CA ILE A 174 -0.74 -3.16 31.49
C ILE A 174 -0.86 -2.32 30.22
N LEU A 175 0.07 -2.51 29.28
CA LEU A 175 -0.02 -2.04 27.92
C LEU A 175 -0.67 -3.10 27.03
N TYR A 176 -1.63 -2.71 26.22
CA TYR A 176 -2.24 -3.52 25.17
C TYR A 176 -1.85 -2.99 23.78
N LEU A 177 -1.62 -3.91 22.85
CA LEU A 177 -1.45 -3.61 21.43
C LEU A 177 -2.38 -4.48 20.60
N ASP A 178 -2.92 -3.89 19.52
CA ASP A 178 -3.72 -4.58 18.53
C ASP A 178 -3.52 -3.99 17.13
N ASP A 179 -4.06 -4.66 16.12
CA ASP A 179 -4.14 -4.23 14.73
C ASP A 179 -2.81 -3.72 14.17
N ILE A 180 -1.70 -4.41 14.51
CA ILE A 180 -0.39 -4.07 13.93
C ILE A 180 -0.42 -4.36 12.43
N LYS A 181 -0.24 -3.30 11.65
CA LYS A 181 -0.31 -3.36 10.18
C LYS A 181 0.86 -2.65 9.53
N VAL A 182 1.47 -3.31 8.55
CA VAL A 182 2.46 -2.70 7.67
C VAL A 182 2.01 -2.85 6.24
N VAL A 183 2.01 -1.74 5.51
CA VAL A 183 1.60 -1.68 4.12
C VAL A 183 2.66 -0.98 3.28
N LYS A 184 2.64 -1.22 1.97
CA LYS A 184 3.38 -0.46 0.97
C LYS A 184 2.46 -0.09 -0.19
N ASP A 185 2.76 1.01 -0.87
CA ASP A 185 2.15 1.31 -2.15
C ASP A 185 2.95 0.63 -3.26
N ASP A 186 2.26 -0.14 -4.10
CA ASP A 186 2.86 -0.65 -5.33
C ASP A 186 2.53 0.31 -6.48
N PRO A 187 3.52 0.68 -7.32
CA PRO A 187 3.21 1.40 -8.53
C PRO A 187 2.29 0.50 -9.36
N VAL A 188 1.08 0.97 -9.64
CA VAL A 188 0.27 0.33 -10.68
C VAL A 188 1.07 0.50 -11.97
N SER A 189 1.73 -0.56 -12.41
CA SER A 189 2.38 -0.54 -13.70
C SER A 189 1.26 -0.43 -14.72
N VAL A 190 1.04 0.78 -15.23
CA VAL A 190 0.39 0.93 -16.53
C VAL A 190 1.33 0.20 -17.47
N GLN A 191 0.96 -1.02 -17.86
CA GLN A 191 1.66 -1.67 -18.97
C GLN A 191 1.60 -0.66 -20.09
N THR A 192 2.74 -0.08 -20.42
CA THR A 192 2.90 0.67 -21.66
C THR A 192 2.71 -0.40 -22.72
N LEU A 193 1.48 -0.51 -23.25
CA LEU A 193 1.19 -1.39 -24.37
C LEU A 193 2.19 -0.95 -25.44
N GLU A 194 3.11 -1.83 -25.77
CA GLU A 194 4.05 -1.58 -26.86
C GLU A 194 3.22 -1.15 -28.06
N GLN A 195 3.34 0.11 -28.43
CA GLN A 195 2.57 0.67 -29.53
C GLN A 195 3.23 0.29 -30.85
N ILE A 196 2.42 -0.14 -31.81
CA ILE A 196 2.86 -0.32 -33.18
C ILE A 196 3.16 1.07 -33.74
N ASP A 197 4.38 1.30 -34.22
CA ASP A 197 4.68 2.52 -34.96
C ASP A 197 4.20 2.37 -36.41
N PHE A 198 3.24 3.20 -36.78
CA PHE A 198 2.71 3.22 -38.15
C PHE A 198 2.43 4.64 -38.62
N GLN A 199 2.50 4.85 -39.89
CA GLN A 199 2.21 6.11 -40.58
C GLN A 199 0.96 5.95 -41.43
N VAL A 200 0.21 7.04 -41.60
CA VAL A 200 -0.96 7.10 -42.45
C VAL A 200 -0.88 8.32 -43.35
N TYR A 201 -1.09 8.12 -44.63
CA TYR A 201 -1.06 9.21 -45.62
C TYR A 201 -1.91 8.90 -46.83
N PRO A 202 -2.49 9.95 -47.46
CA PRO A 202 -2.64 11.30 -46.92
C PRO A 202 -3.62 11.36 -45.75
N ASN A 203 -3.39 12.25 -44.81
CA ASN A 203 -4.33 12.56 -43.73
C ASN A 203 -4.30 14.09 -43.53
N PRO A 204 -5.34 14.82 -43.89
CA PRO A 204 -6.66 14.41 -44.40
C PRO A 204 -6.66 13.73 -45.76
N THR A 205 -7.74 12.97 -46.04
CA THR A 205 -7.95 12.29 -47.33
C THR A 205 -9.35 12.49 -47.85
N SER A 206 -9.50 12.49 -49.20
CA SER A 206 -10.83 12.52 -49.88
C SER A 206 -11.30 11.14 -50.35
N GLN A 207 -10.40 10.20 -50.64
CA GLN A 207 -10.76 8.89 -51.18
C GLN A 207 -9.94 7.75 -50.61
N PHE A 208 -8.62 7.74 -50.85
CA PHE A 208 -7.74 6.65 -50.46
C PHE A 208 -6.76 7.07 -49.40
N MET A 209 -6.36 6.11 -48.58
CA MET A 209 -5.38 6.29 -47.51
C MET A 209 -4.48 5.06 -47.42
N THR A 210 -3.20 5.26 -47.25
CA THR A 210 -2.22 4.18 -47.07
C THR A 210 -1.77 4.13 -45.62
N VAL A 211 -1.74 2.92 -45.05
CA VAL A 211 -1.17 2.61 -43.73
C VAL A 211 0.18 1.96 -43.93
N LYS A 212 1.26 2.52 -43.39
CA LYS A 212 2.61 1.97 -43.49
C LYS A 212 3.15 1.67 -42.11
N SER A 213 3.61 0.44 -41.88
CA SER A 213 4.26 -0.02 -40.67
C SER A 213 5.50 -0.84 -41.00
N GLN A 214 6.47 -0.90 -40.10
CA GLN A 214 7.61 -1.82 -40.21
C GLN A 214 7.22 -3.24 -39.75
N GLU A 215 6.19 -3.35 -38.90
CA GLU A 215 5.65 -4.63 -38.43
C GLU A 215 4.56 -5.12 -39.39
N ALA A 216 4.38 -6.44 -39.47
CA ALA A 216 3.28 -7.03 -40.22
C ALA A 216 1.93 -6.65 -39.60
N ILE A 217 1.01 -6.11 -40.44
CA ILE A 217 -0.32 -5.72 -39.97
C ILE A 217 -1.26 -6.91 -40.12
N ASP A 218 -1.87 -7.33 -39.03
CA ASP A 218 -2.85 -8.41 -39.01
C ASP A 218 -4.25 -7.93 -39.37
N LEU A 219 -4.61 -6.73 -38.92
CA LEU A 219 -5.94 -6.17 -39.14
C LEU A 219 -5.95 -4.65 -39.00
N ILE A 220 -6.72 -4.00 -39.87
CA ILE A 220 -7.01 -2.57 -39.79
C ILE A 220 -8.52 -2.37 -39.62
N LYS A 221 -8.90 -1.49 -38.70
CA LYS A 221 -10.28 -1.07 -38.49
C LYS A 221 -10.38 0.44 -38.53
N ILE A 222 -11.48 0.94 -39.10
CA ILE A 222 -11.87 2.35 -38.98
C ILE A 222 -13.14 2.41 -38.14
N LEU A 223 -13.11 3.23 -37.09
CA LEU A 223 -14.23 3.44 -36.18
C LEU A 223 -14.71 4.88 -36.33
N ASP A 224 -16.01 5.07 -36.26
CA ASP A 224 -16.59 6.40 -36.10
C ASP A 224 -16.38 6.95 -34.67
N VAL A 225 -16.81 8.18 -34.44
CA VAL A 225 -16.67 8.84 -33.14
C VAL A 225 -17.49 8.18 -32.00
N SER A 226 -18.44 7.28 -32.34
CA SER A 226 -19.18 6.49 -31.37
C SER A 226 -18.47 5.17 -31.02
N GLY A 227 -17.38 4.84 -31.70
CA GLY A 227 -16.64 3.57 -31.55
C GLY A 227 -17.19 2.42 -32.42
N LYS A 228 -18.17 2.69 -33.32
CA LYS A 228 -18.70 1.69 -34.24
C LYS A 228 -17.72 1.46 -35.39
N ILE A 229 -17.41 0.21 -35.70
CA ILE A 229 -16.58 -0.17 -36.84
C ILE A 229 -17.35 0.12 -38.12
N VAL A 230 -16.78 0.98 -38.97
CA VAL A 230 -17.33 1.37 -40.28
C VAL A 230 -16.56 0.76 -41.45
N LEU A 231 -15.31 0.32 -41.24
CA LEU A 231 -14.51 -0.43 -42.20
C LEU A 231 -13.58 -1.38 -41.46
N GLN A 232 -13.37 -2.59 -42.04
CA GLN A 232 -12.41 -3.56 -41.52
C GLN A 232 -11.73 -4.25 -42.72
N THR A 233 -10.38 -4.34 -42.68
CA THR A 233 -9.61 -4.91 -43.79
C THR A 233 -8.21 -5.35 -43.33
N THR A 234 -7.55 -6.20 -44.10
CA THR A 234 -6.12 -6.53 -43.94
C THR A 234 -5.26 -5.81 -44.94
N LEU A 235 -5.87 -5.09 -45.91
CA LEU A 235 -5.16 -4.33 -46.93
C LEU A 235 -4.64 -3.01 -46.37
N GLN A 236 -3.41 -2.65 -46.72
CA GLN A 236 -2.80 -1.40 -46.27
C GLN A 236 -3.25 -0.17 -47.07
N GLU A 237 -3.85 -0.37 -48.23
CA GLU A 237 -4.54 0.67 -49.01
C GLU A 237 -6.03 0.62 -48.68
N LEU A 238 -6.54 1.71 -48.14
CA LEU A 238 -7.91 1.83 -47.64
C LEU A 238 -8.72 2.69 -48.62
N ASP A 239 -9.83 2.16 -49.10
CA ASP A 239 -10.82 2.92 -49.84
C ASP A 239 -11.85 3.50 -48.88
N LEU A 240 -11.89 4.83 -48.77
CA LEU A 240 -12.77 5.57 -47.89
C LEU A 240 -13.90 6.33 -48.62
N GLN A 241 -14.12 6.04 -49.90
CA GLN A 241 -15.11 6.75 -50.74
C GLN A 241 -16.53 6.64 -50.16
N SER A 242 -16.85 5.49 -49.58
CA SER A 242 -18.16 5.23 -48.95
C SER A 242 -18.40 5.95 -47.63
N LEU A 243 -17.33 6.48 -46.99
CA LEU A 243 -17.45 7.18 -45.72
C LEU A 243 -17.81 8.65 -45.94
N ILE A 244 -18.67 9.17 -45.09
CA ILE A 244 -19.02 10.60 -45.05
C ILE A 244 -17.85 11.42 -44.52
N SER A 245 -17.76 12.70 -44.93
CA SER A 245 -16.74 13.61 -44.39
C SER A 245 -16.84 13.74 -42.89
N GLY A 246 -15.72 13.58 -42.19
CA GLY A 246 -15.69 13.57 -40.71
C GLY A 246 -14.39 13.06 -40.12
N SER A 247 -14.35 13.02 -38.78
CA SER A 247 -13.23 12.43 -38.03
C SER A 247 -13.53 10.97 -37.70
N TYR A 248 -12.49 10.13 -37.83
CA TYR A 248 -12.52 8.70 -37.55
C TYR A 248 -11.30 8.30 -36.74
N ILE A 249 -11.36 7.13 -36.11
CA ILE A 249 -10.24 6.49 -35.44
C ILE A 249 -9.80 5.30 -36.29
N LEU A 250 -8.56 5.34 -36.75
CA LEU A 250 -7.90 4.20 -37.37
C LEU A 250 -7.25 3.36 -36.29
N GLU A 251 -7.58 2.07 -36.24
CA GLU A 251 -7.03 1.08 -35.35
C GLU A 251 -6.22 0.06 -36.16
N VAL A 252 -4.95 -0.14 -35.81
CA VAL A 252 -4.05 -1.12 -36.43
C VAL A 252 -3.73 -2.19 -35.37
N ILE A 253 -3.85 -3.45 -35.76
CA ILE A 253 -3.56 -4.62 -34.95
C ILE A 253 -2.40 -5.39 -35.59
N SER A 254 -1.39 -5.73 -34.79
CA SER A 254 -0.22 -6.53 -35.18
C SER A 254 0.25 -7.35 -34.00
N ASN A 255 0.40 -8.66 -34.12
CA ASN A 255 0.89 -9.57 -33.08
C ASN A 255 0.18 -9.38 -31.73
N GLY A 256 -1.14 -9.14 -31.75
CA GLY A 256 -1.94 -8.89 -30.54
C GLY A 256 -1.80 -7.48 -29.94
N LYS A 257 -0.92 -6.64 -30.46
CA LYS A 257 -0.79 -5.22 -30.11
C LYS A 257 -1.82 -4.39 -30.86
N VAL A 258 -2.29 -3.29 -30.26
CA VAL A 258 -3.28 -2.40 -30.85
C VAL A 258 -2.79 -0.95 -30.76
N SER A 259 -2.71 -0.27 -31.89
CA SER A 259 -2.40 1.17 -31.93
C SER A 259 -3.46 1.95 -32.69
N ARG A 260 -3.70 3.20 -32.28
CA ARG A 260 -4.77 4.05 -32.81
C ARG A 260 -4.24 5.41 -33.24
N LYS A 261 -4.74 5.92 -34.39
CA LYS A 261 -4.52 7.30 -34.84
C LYS A 261 -5.84 7.92 -35.29
N LYS A 262 -5.99 9.23 -35.04
CA LYS A 262 -7.11 10.00 -35.58
C LYS A 262 -6.84 10.28 -37.07
N ILE A 263 -7.85 10.06 -37.92
CA ILE A 263 -7.85 10.36 -39.32
C ILE A 263 -9.00 11.30 -39.68
N GLN A 264 -8.83 12.07 -40.78
CA GLN A 264 -9.82 13.03 -41.23
C GLN A 264 -10.21 12.72 -42.72
N LYS A 265 -11.47 12.44 -42.95
CA LYS A 265 -12.08 12.32 -44.28
C LYS A 265 -12.69 13.66 -44.66
N ILE A 266 -12.31 14.16 -45.85
CA ILE A 266 -12.81 15.43 -46.44
C ILE A 266 -13.62 15.20 -47.70
#